data_f8087494d3afa367d8f3af3423e70a70
#
_entry.id   f8087494d3afa367d8f3af3423e70a70
#
_cell.length_a   1.000
_cell.length_b   1.000
_cell.length_c   1.000
_cell.angle_alpha   90.00
_cell.angle_beta   90.00
_cell.angle_gamma   90.00
#
_symmetry.space_group_name_H-M   'P 1'
#
loop_
_entity.id
_entity.type
_entity.pdbx_description
1 polymer ?
#
loop_
_entity_poly.entity_id
_entity_poly.type
_entity_poly.pdbx_seq_one_letter_code
_entity_poly.pdbx_strand_id
1 'polypeptide(L)'
;MSNSGALSNQIGNRNFLAPVGFKFSLSKFPKVSFFSNTARIPDITLGTAIQSTYLKDIDVPGEKLTYGELNVRFLVDENLENYMKIHNWLTGLGFPESAQDFIDKTTNEDGIRDLKEQFSDGSLHILNSNFNDIAVVKFRDLFPIYLTSLEFDATESDINYFTADVTFKYTIYDILSPSGTPL
;
A
#
# COMPACT_ATOMS: atom_id res chain seq x y z
N MET A 1 -40.42 -6.99 -34.57
CA MET A 1 -40.02 -7.65 -33.33
C MET A 1 -38.60 -7.23 -33.03
N SER A 2 -38.42 -6.41 -32.05
CA SER A 2 -37.12 -5.76 -31.74
C SER A 2 -36.20 -6.76 -31.01
N ASN A 3 -35.07 -7.07 -31.60
CA ASN A 3 -34.04 -7.98 -31.08
C ASN A 3 -33.13 -7.29 -30.04
N SER A 4 -33.69 -6.52 -29.11
CA SER A 4 -32.96 -5.72 -28.13
C SER A 4 -32.43 -6.52 -26.94
N GLY A 5 -32.80 -7.78 -26.76
CA GLY A 5 -32.41 -8.58 -25.60
C GLY A 5 -31.00 -9.16 -25.63
N ALA A 6 -30.45 -9.42 -26.83
CA ALA A 6 -29.12 -10.03 -26.97
C ALA A 6 -27.96 -9.01 -26.82
N LEU A 7 -28.24 -7.72 -27.09
CA LEU A 7 -27.23 -6.66 -27.01
C LEU A 7 -27.13 -6.06 -25.60
N SER A 8 -28.17 -6.19 -24.77
CA SER A 8 -28.18 -5.66 -23.41
C SER A 8 -27.30 -6.46 -22.42
N ASN A 9 -26.95 -7.70 -22.76
CA ASN A 9 -26.10 -8.58 -21.94
C ASN A 9 -24.63 -8.58 -22.41
N GLN A 10 -24.24 -7.70 -23.33
CA GLN A 10 -22.85 -7.56 -23.72
C GLN A 10 -22.09 -6.76 -22.67
N ILE A 11 -20.88 -7.22 -22.34
CA ILE A 11 -19.98 -6.51 -21.45
C ILE A 11 -19.69 -5.12 -22.03
N GLY A 12 -20.10 -4.07 -21.31
CA GLY A 12 -20.00 -2.67 -21.76
C GLY A 12 -18.54 -2.17 -21.86
N ASN A 13 -17.67 -2.70 -21.00
CA ASN A 13 -16.25 -2.36 -21.03
C ASN A 13 -15.42 -3.58 -21.44
N ARG A 14 -14.75 -3.47 -22.58
CA ARG A 14 -13.85 -4.51 -23.12
C ARG A 14 -12.37 -4.18 -22.92
N ASN A 15 -12.06 -3.07 -22.26
CA ASN A 15 -10.69 -2.68 -21.97
C ASN A 15 -10.26 -3.33 -20.64
N PHE A 16 -9.17 -4.09 -20.70
CA PHE A 16 -8.59 -4.72 -19.53
C PHE A 16 -7.55 -3.79 -18.89
N LEU A 17 -7.48 -3.80 -17.56
CA LEU A 17 -6.49 -3.04 -16.81
C LEU A 17 -5.09 -3.60 -17.09
N ALA A 18 -4.16 -2.74 -17.52
CA ALA A 18 -2.76 -3.11 -17.67
C ALA A 18 -2.02 -2.95 -16.34
N PRO A 19 -1.21 -3.92 -15.91
CA PRO A 19 -0.51 -3.88 -14.61
C PRO A 19 0.68 -2.91 -14.57
N VAL A 20 0.97 -2.21 -15.67
CA VAL A 20 2.20 -1.42 -15.85
C VAL A 20 2.08 0.01 -15.32
N GLY A 21 0.88 0.56 -15.25
CA GLY A 21 0.66 1.96 -14.87
C GLY A 21 0.20 2.08 -13.42
N PHE A 22 1.10 2.47 -12.52
CA PHE A 22 0.76 2.82 -11.16
C PHE A 22 1.78 3.80 -10.56
N LYS A 23 1.37 4.50 -9.49
CA LYS A 23 2.21 5.42 -8.74
C LYS A 23 1.87 5.29 -7.25
N PHE A 24 2.89 5.12 -6.42
CA PHE A 24 2.74 5.10 -4.96
C PHE A 24 3.22 6.42 -4.35
N SER A 25 2.47 6.95 -3.38
CA SER A 25 2.83 8.15 -2.64
C SER A 25 2.48 8.02 -1.16
N LEU A 26 3.29 8.64 -0.31
CA LEU A 26 3.12 8.72 1.13
C LEU A 26 2.87 10.16 1.54
N SER A 27 1.84 10.40 2.35
CA SER A 27 1.49 11.74 2.84
C SER A 27 2.59 12.33 3.74
N LYS A 28 3.27 11.47 4.50
CA LYS A 28 4.38 11.88 5.38
C LYS A 28 5.60 12.40 4.62
N PHE A 29 5.83 11.91 3.40
CA PHE A 29 6.98 12.26 2.57
C PHE A 29 6.57 12.74 1.17
N PRO A 30 5.82 13.85 1.05
CA PRO A 30 5.23 14.26 -0.24
C PRO A 30 6.28 14.69 -1.27
N LYS A 31 7.49 15.06 -0.82
CA LYS A 31 8.60 15.50 -1.70
C LYS A 31 9.47 14.33 -2.16
N VAL A 32 9.29 13.14 -1.59
CA VAL A 32 10.06 11.95 -1.95
C VAL A 32 9.27 11.15 -2.98
N SER A 33 9.88 10.98 -4.14
CA SER A 33 9.32 10.11 -5.18
C SER A 33 9.77 8.68 -4.92
N PHE A 34 8.81 7.81 -4.70
CA PHE A 34 9.06 6.38 -4.69
C PHE A 34 8.87 5.86 -6.12
N PHE A 35 9.97 5.66 -6.83
CA PHE A 35 9.98 5.02 -8.15
C PHE A 35 9.61 3.55 -7.99
N SER A 36 8.32 3.32 -7.75
CA SER A 36 7.80 1.98 -7.50
C SER A 36 7.79 1.19 -8.78
N ASN A 37 8.47 0.04 -8.78
CA ASN A 37 8.46 -0.90 -9.90
C ASN A 37 7.51 -2.08 -9.66
N THR A 38 7.10 -2.32 -8.42
CA THR A 38 6.10 -3.32 -8.08
C THR A 38 5.29 -2.85 -6.88
N ALA A 39 3.97 -2.95 -6.98
CA ALA A 39 3.05 -2.79 -5.85
C ALA A 39 1.91 -3.80 -5.99
N ARG A 40 1.40 -4.27 -4.87
CA ARG A 40 0.30 -5.22 -4.83
C ARG A 40 -0.81 -4.67 -3.97
N ILE A 41 -2.04 -4.63 -4.49
CA ILE A 41 -3.21 -4.37 -3.66
C ILE A 41 -3.38 -5.56 -2.72
N PRO A 42 -3.44 -5.33 -1.41
CA PRO A 42 -3.55 -6.41 -0.44
C PRO A 42 -4.85 -7.19 -0.57
N ASP A 43 -4.79 -8.46 -0.22
CA ASP A 43 -5.94 -9.34 -0.14
C ASP A 43 -6.83 -9.00 1.05
N ILE A 44 -8.11 -9.36 0.93
CA ILE A 44 -9.11 -9.26 1.99
C ILE A 44 -9.63 -10.66 2.26
N THR A 45 -9.65 -11.06 3.51
CA THR A 45 -10.20 -12.35 3.93
C THR A 45 -11.31 -12.13 4.93
N LEU A 46 -12.47 -12.72 4.66
CA LEU A 46 -13.59 -12.79 5.60
C LEU A 46 -13.47 -14.08 6.41
N GLY A 47 -13.50 -13.97 7.73
CA GLY A 47 -13.59 -15.13 8.60
C GLY A 47 -14.89 -15.90 8.35
N THR A 48 -14.88 -17.21 8.61
CA THR A 48 -16.07 -18.08 8.57
C THR A 48 -16.39 -18.60 9.96
N ALA A 49 -17.65 -18.75 10.27
CA ALA A 49 -18.13 -19.43 11.46
C ALA A 49 -18.81 -20.74 11.03
N ILE A 50 -18.65 -21.77 11.85
CA ILE A 50 -19.26 -23.08 11.58
C ILE A 50 -20.55 -23.18 12.38
N GLN A 51 -21.66 -23.39 11.69
CA GLN A 51 -22.92 -23.76 12.28
C GLN A 51 -23.08 -25.29 12.22
N SER A 52 -22.93 -25.94 13.35
CA SER A 52 -23.09 -27.40 13.43
C SER A 52 -24.55 -27.78 13.33
N THR A 53 -24.88 -28.69 12.43
CA THR A 53 -26.18 -29.33 12.33
C THR A 53 -26.04 -30.85 12.49
N TYR A 54 -27.14 -31.54 12.75
CA TYR A 54 -27.14 -32.99 12.98
C TYR A 54 -26.58 -33.79 11.77
N LEU A 55 -26.72 -33.28 10.56
CA LEU A 55 -26.35 -34.00 9.33
C LEU A 55 -25.04 -33.50 8.73
N LYS A 56 -24.71 -32.22 8.89
CA LYS A 56 -23.50 -31.59 8.31
C LYS A 56 -23.24 -30.25 8.95
N ASP A 57 -21.96 -29.93 9.10
CA ASP A 57 -21.52 -28.58 9.44
C ASP A 57 -21.73 -27.64 8.24
N ILE A 58 -22.30 -26.46 8.51
CA ILE A 58 -22.57 -25.43 7.51
C ILE A 58 -21.71 -24.24 7.80
N ASP A 59 -20.91 -23.82 6.82
CA ASP A 59 -20.13 -22.59 6.89
C ASP A 59 -21.05 -21.38 6.72
N VAL A 60 -20.98 -20.45 7.66
CA VAL A 60 -21.68 -19.17 7.59
C VAL A 60 -20.65 -18.02 7.57
N PRO A 61 -20.96 -16.89 6.92
CA PRO A 61 -20.06 -15.73 6.93
C PRO A 61 -19.78 -15.27 8.36
N GLY A 62 -18.51 -15.07 8.68
CA GLY A 62 -18.10 -14.47 9.94
C GLY A 62 -18.18 -12.94 9.89
N GLU A 63 -17.89 -12.30 11.03
CA GLU A 63 -18.03 -10.84 11.19
C GLU A 63 -16.71 -10.07 11.05
N LYS A 64 -15.56 -10.76 10.95
CA LYS A 64 -14.24 -10.13 10.95
C LYS A 64 -13.59 -10.20 9.59
N LEU A 65 -13.22 -9.03 9.07
CA LEU A 65 -12.34 -8.88 7.90
C LEU A 65 -10.88 -8.81 8.37
N THR A 66 -10.02 -9.50 7.65
CA THR A 66 -8.56 -9.41 7.81
C THR A 66 -7.97 -8.88 6.50
N TYR A 67 -7.12 -7.88 6.63
CA TYR A 67 -6.41 -7.27 5.51
C TYR A 67 -4.98 -7.81 5.47
N GLY A 68 -4.50 -8.13 4.26
CA GLY A 68 -3.11 -8.49 4.02
C GLY A 68 -2.17 -7.29 4.17
N GLU A 69 -0.89 -7.54 4.05
CA GLU A 69 0.13 -6.50 4.13
C GLU A 69 0.35 -5.83 2.78
N LEU A 70 0.66 -4.53 2.79
CA LEU A 70 1.01 -3.77 1.60
C LEU A 70 2.51 -3.90 1.32
N ASN A 71 2.86 -4.59 0.24
CA ASN A 71 4.24 -4.72 -0.21
C ASN A 71 4.48 -3.80 -1.40
N VAL A 72 5.50 -2.96 -1.29
CA VAL A 72 5.92 -2.04 -2.35
C VAL A 72 7.42 -2.20 -2.58
N ARG A 73 7.80 -2.41 -3.85
CA ARG A 73 9.19 -2.41 -4.29
C ARG A 73 9.47 -1.11 -5.03
N PHE A 74 10.57 -0.46 -4.68
CA PHE A 74 10.97 0.81 -5.30
C PHE A 74 12.46 0.82 -5.63
N LEU A 75 12.82 1.64 -6.62
CA LEU A 75 14.21 1.92 -6.95
C LEU A 75 14.81 2.84 -5.90
N VAL A 76 16.02 2.53 -5.47
CA VAL A 76 16.75 3.34 -4.48
C VAL A 76 17.46 4.48 -5.21
N ASP A 77 17.32 5.70 -4.69
CA ASP A 77 17.98 6.87 -5.24
C ASP A 77 19.49 6.82 -5.01
N GLU A 78 20.27 7.44 -5.89
CA GLU A 78 21.72 7.53 -5.78
C GLU A 78 22.19 8.14 -4.44
N ASN A 79 21.41 9.06 -3.89
CA ASN A 79 21.67 9.70 -2.59
C ASN A 79 21.05 8.93 -1.40
N LEU A 80 20.43 7.77 -1.63
CA LEU A 80 19.71 6.97 -0.63
C LEU A 80 18.57 7.72 0.09
N GLU A 81 18.09 8.84 -0.45
CA GLU A 81 17.13 9.70 0.27
C GLU A 81 15.82 8.98 0.55
N ASN A 82 15.26 8.29 -0.45
CA ASN A 82 14.01 7.56 -0.31
C ASN A 82 14.14 6.38 0.67
N TYR A 83 15.26 5.66 0.62
CA TYR A 83 15.55 4.54 1.52
C TYR A 83 15.71 5.04 2.98
N MET A 84 16.51 6.10 3.18
CA MET A 84 16.76 6.67 4.51
C MET A 84 15.51 7.25 5.17
N LYS A 85 14.55 7.78 4.40
CA LYS A 85 13.28 8.25 4.96
C LYS A 85 12.49 7.09 5.60
N ILE A 86 12.40 5.95 4.92
CA ILE A 86 11.74 4.76 5.46
C ILE A 86 12.51 4.17 6.64
N HIS A 87 13.84 4.09 6.51
CA HIS A 87 14.72 3.59 7.57
C HIS A 87 14.56 4.42 8.85
N ASN A 88 14.66 5.76 8.75
CA ASN A 88 14.52 6.64 9.89
C ASN A 88 13.11 6.62 10.50
N TRP A 89 12.09 6.39 9.69
CA TRP A 89 10.74 6.22 10.20
C TRP A 89 10.63 4.92 11.01
N LEU A 90 11.15 3.82 10.46
CA LEU A 90 11.10 2.50 11.12
C LEU A 90 11.93 2.50 12.41
N THR A 91 13.15 3.06 12.40
CA THR A 91 13.99 3.17 13.60
C THR A 91 13.38 4.10 14.65
N GLY A 92 12.76 5.21 14.22
CA GLY A 92 12.06 6.11 15.13
C GLY A 92 10.85 5.46 15.82
N LEU A 93 10.17 4.52 15.16
CA LEU A 93 9.10 3.73 15.78
C LEU A 93 9.63 2.70 16.77
N GLY A 94 10.79 2.10 16.47
CA GLY A 94 11.44 1.08 17.29
C GLY A 94 12.31 1.63 18.42
N PHE A 95 12.64 2.95 18.40
CA PHE A 95 13.51 3.66 19.36
C PHE A 95 14.66 2.81 19.92
N PRO A 96 15.59 2.33 19.07
CA PRO A 96 16.62 1.35 19.47
C PRO A 96 17.66 1.92 20.44
N GLU A 97 17.90 3.25 20.39
CA GLU A 97 18.91 3.90 21.22
C GLU A 97 18.33 4.58 22.45
N SER A 98 17.26 5.34 22.29
CA SER A 98 16.64 6.07 23.40
C SER A 98 15.14 6.29 23.20
N ALA A 99 14.41 6.42 24.32
CA ALA A 99 13.00 6.82 24.27
C ALA A 99 12.83 8.25 23.73
N GLN A 100 13.88 9.06 23.67
CA GLN A 100 13.85 10.41 23.15
C GLN A 100 13.54 10.41 21.65
N ASP A 101 14.10 9.46 20.88
CA ASP A 101 13.85 9.32 19.45
C ASP A 101 12.36 9.14 19.13
N PHE A 102 11.67 8.38 19.99
CA PHE A 102 10.24 8.18 19.88
C PHE A 102 9.46 9.47 20.23
N ILE A 103 9.90 10.18 21.28
CA ILE A 103 9.28 11.46 21.67
C ILE A 103 9.41 12.48 20.55
N ASP A 104 10.61 12.61 19.98
CA ASP A 104 10.90 13.59 18.91
C ASP A 104 10.06 13.30 17.65
N LYS A 105 9.83 12.01 17.34
CA LYS A 105 9.01 11.60 16.18
C LYS A 105 7.50 11.76 16.41
N THR A 106 7.06 11.74 17.65
CA THR A 106 5.64 11.85 18.04
C THR A 106 5.25 13.25 18.50
N THR A 107 6.20 14.18 18.59
CA THR A 107 5.93 15.58 18.97
C THR A 107 5.80 16.42 17.71
N ASN A 108 4.69 17.15 17.61
CA ASN A 108 4.44 18.07 16.50
C ASN A 108 5.23 19.39 16.65
N GLU A 109 5.14 20.27 15.65
CA GLU A 109 5.82 21.57 15.63
C GLU A 109 5.41 22.48 16.83
N ASP A 110 4.23 22.27 17.40
CA ASP A 110 3.73 22.98 18.57
C ASP A 110 4.23 22.40 19.91
N GLY A 111 5.07 21.36 19.86
CA GLY A 111 5.57 20.67 21.06
C GLY A 111 4.55 19.77 21.74
N ILE A 112 3.42 19.51 21.11
CA ILE A 112 2.37 18.64 21.62
C ILE A 112 2.61 17.21 21.10
N ARG A 113 2.59 16.26 22.01
CA ARG A 113 2.74 14.85 21.66
C ARG A 113 1.47 14.31 21.01
N ASP A 114 1.56 13.93 19.74
CA ASP A 114 0.47 13.29 19.01
C ASP A 114 0.91 11.89 18.51
N LEU A 115 0.29 10.86 19.05
CA LEU A 115 0.57 9.48 18.66
C LEU A 115 0.19 9.18 17.20
N LYS A 116 -0.62 10.04 16.57
CA LYS A 116 -0.94 9.92 15.15
C LYS A 116 0.25 10.20 14.24
N GLU A 117 1.23 10.95 14.72
CA GLU A 117 2.48 11.21 13.99
C GLU A 117 3.30 9.93 13.70
N GLN A 118 3.00 8.81 14.38
CA GLN A 118 3.60 7.51 14.08
C GLN A 118 3.13 6.96 12.74
N PHE A 119 1.92 7.34 12.32
CA PHE A 119 1.25 6.84 11.14
C PHE A 119 1.35 7.83 9.98
N SER A 120 1.05 7.34 8.80
CA SER A 120 0.89 8.14 7.59
C SER A 120 -0.27 7.59 6.78
N ASP A 121 -0.81 8.42 5.91
CA ASP A 121 -1.67 7.92 4.84
C ASP A 121 -0.84 7.64 3.60
N GLY A 122 -1.21 6.59 2.88
CA GLY A 122 -0.61 6.23 1.61
C GLY A 122 -1.66 6.17 0.52
N SER A 123 -1.25 6.44 -0.70
CA SER A 123 -2.11 6.27 -1.86
C SER A 123 -1.39 5.56 -2.99
N LEU A 124 -2.08 4.58 -3.58
CA LEU A 124 -1.66 3.87 -4.77
C LEU A 124 -2.60 4.28 -5.92
N HIS A 125 -2.08 5.07 -6.83
CA HIS A 125 -2.77 5.50 -8.03
C HIS A 125 -2.65 4.42 -9.10
N ILE A 126 -3.77 4.01 -9.66
CA ILE A 126 -3.85 3.04 -10.75
C ILE A 126 -4.12 3.81 -12.03
N LEU A 127 -3.25 3.62 -13.01
CA LEU A 127 -3.27 4.35 -14.28
C LEU A 127 -3.80 3.46 -15.41
N ASN A 128 -4.45 4.06 -16.37
CA ASN A 128 -4.81 3.39 -17.62
C ASN A 128 -3.64 3.37 -18.60
N SER A 129 -3.86 2.80 -19.80
CA SER A 129 -2.86 2.76 -20.88
C SER A 129 -2.41 4.13 -21.37
N ASN A 130 -3.15 5.20 -21.08
CA ASN A 130 -2.82 6.58 -21.40
C ASN A 130 -2.20 7.33 -20.20
N PHE A 131 -1.82 6.62 -19.13
CA PHE A 131 -1.26 7.16 -17.89
C PHE A 131 -2.18 8.16 -17.16
N ASN A 132 -3.48 8.05 -17.34
CA ASN A 132 -4.46 8.81 -16.55
C ASN A 132 -4.96 7.97 -15.38
N ASP A 133 -5.16 8.62 -14.24
CA ASP A 133 -5.72 7.98 -13.03
C ASP A 133 -7.13 7.44 -13.32
N ILE A 134 -7.36 6.18 -13.01
CA ILE A 134 -8.67 5.52 -13.09
C ILE A 134 -9.22 5.15 -11.72
N ALA A 135 -8.33 4.84 -10.78
CA ALA A 135 -8.68 4.52 -9.42
C ALA A 135 -7.52 4.90 -8.47
N VAL A 136 -7.87 5.23 -7.25
CA VAL A 136 -6.91 5.52 -6.19
C VAL A 136 -7.24 4.64 -5.00
N VAL A 137 -6.29 3.81 -4.58
CA VAL A 137 -6.40 3.04 -3.35
C VAL A 137 -5.76 3.85 -2.23
N LYS A 138 -6.56 4.29 -1.26
CA LYS A 138 -6.10 5.05 -0.09
C LYS A 138 -5.97 4.13 1.11
N PHE A 139 -4.80 4.12 1.70
CA PHE A 139 -4.48 3.39 2.92
C PHE A 139 -4.45 4.37 4.09
N ARG A 140 -5.14 4.03 5.19
CA ARG A 140 -5.19 4.84 6.41
C ARG A 140 -4.30 4.25 7.49
N ASP A 141 -3.67 5.11 8.26
CA ASP A 141 -2.82 4.75 9.41
C ASP A 141 -1.71 3.75 9.01
N LEU A 142 -1.05 4.03 7.92
CA LEU A 142 -0.01 3.18 7.34
C LEU A 142 1.31 3.41 8.09
N PHE A 143 2.03 2.33 8.38
CA PHE A 143 3.35 2.35 8.99
C PHE A 143 4.22 1.20 8.49
N PRO A 144 5.54 1.39 8.35
CA PRO A 144 6.43 0.34 7.88
C PRO A 144 6.71 -0.67 9.00
N ILE A 145 6.80 -1.95 8.61
CA ILE A 145 7.18 -3.07 9.50
C ILE A 145 8.44 -3.79 9.05
N TYR A 146 8.79 -3.63 7.77
CA TYR A 146 9.94 -4.30 7.18
C TYR A 146 10.53 -3.43 6.08
N LEU A 147 11.86 -3.42 5.99
CA LEU A 147 12.64 -2.81 4.92
C LEU A 147 13.78 -3.77 4.58
N THR A 148 13.94 -4.09 3.29
CA THR A 148 14.98 -5.00 2.85
C THR A 148 16.37 -4.39 2.98
N SER A 149 17.39 -5.23 3.17
CA SER A 149 18.81 -4.81 3.13
C SER A 149 19.24 -4.44 1.72
N LEU A 150 20.27 -3.59 1.61
CA LEU A 150 20.98 -3.31 0.37
C LEU A 150 22.30 -4.09 0.39
N GLU A 151 22.51 -4.94 -0.61
CA GLU A 151 23.73 -5.73 -0.74
C GLU A 151 24.64 -5.09 -1.79
N PHE A 152 25.86 -4.79 -1.40
CA PHE A 152 26.86 -4.19 -2.27
C PHE A 152 27.92 -5.23 -2.64
N ASP A 153 28.05 -5.52 -3.94
CA ASP A 153 29.07 -6.42 -4.48
C ASP A 153 29.92 -5.66 -5.51
N ALA A 154 31.17 -5.41 -5.17
CA ALA A 154 32.12 -4.73 -6.04
C ALA A 154 32.68 -5.60 -7.18
N THR A 155 32.33 -6.90 -7.20
CA THR A 155 32.77 -7.84 -8.24
C THR A 155 31.78 -7.92 -9.39
N GLU A 156 30.56 -7.36 -9.26
CA GLU A 156 29.59 -7.32 -10.35
C GLU A 156 30.10 -6.41 -11.48
N SER A 157 30.03 -6.92 -12.70
CA SER A 157 30.45 -6.20 -13.90
C SER A 157 29.32 -5.44 -14.58
N ASP A 158 28.06 -5.77 -14.24
CA ASP A 158 26.88 -5.18 -14.83
C ASP A 158 26.33 -4.03 -13.95
N ILE A 159 25.90 -2.96 -14.60
CA ILE A 159 25.27 -1.83 -13.91
C ILE A 159 23.83 -2.20 -13.57
N ASN A 160 23.60 -2.62 -12.34
CA ASN A 160 22.29 -2.88 -11.79
C ASN A 160 21.85 -1.74 -10.87
N TYR A 161 20.54 -1.44 -10.88
CA TYR A 161 19.98 -0.46 -9.94
C TYR A 161 19.49 -1.18 -8.69
N PHE A 162 19.77 -0.59 -7.52
CA PHE A 162 19.25 -1.10 -6.26
C PHE A 162 17.75 -0.97 -6.19
N THR A 163 17.10 -2.06 -5.78
CA THR A 163 15.68 -2.07 -5.42
C THR A 163 15.55 -2.42 -3.95
N ALA A 164 14.62 -1.77 -3.27
CA ALA A 164 14.27 -2.07 -1.90
C ALA A 164 12.80 -2.47 -1.82
N ASP A 165 12.52 -3.49 -1.02
CA ASP A 165 11.17 -3.90 -0.68
C ASP A 165 10.81 -3.33 0.69
N VAL A 166 9.66 -2.70 0.79
CA VAL A 166 9.08 -2.24 2.05
C VAL A 166 7.73 -2.88 2.25
N THR A 167 7.49 -3.37 3.46
CA THR A 167 6.19 -3.91 3.86
C THR A 167 5.56 -2.96 4.87
N PHE A 168 4.33 -2.59 4.59
CA PHE A 168 3.53 -1.73 5.45
C PHE A 168 2.35 -2.48 6.05
N LYS A 169 1.99 -2.13 7.27
CA LYS A 169 0.67 -2.38 7.85
C LYS A 169 -0.16 -1.11 7.85
N TYR A 170 -1.45 -1.26 7.87
CA TYR A 170 -2.43 -0.18 7.82
C TYR A 170 -3.73 -0.63 8.49
N THR A 171 -4.61 0.30 8.83
CA THR A 171 -5.89 -0.03 9.46
C THR A 171 -6.93 -0.49 8.45
N ILE A 172 -7.11 0.26 7.37
CA ILE A 172 -8.09 -0.04 6.31
C ILE A 172 -7.65 0.62 5.00
N TYR A 173 -8.12 0.10 3.88
CA TYR A 173 -8.00 0.79 2.61
C TYR A 173 -9.36 0.95 1.91
N ASP A 174 -9.47 2.02 1.15
CA ASP A 174 -10.64 2.34 0.32
C ASP A 174 -10.21 2.46 -1.14
N ILE A 175 -11.03 1.95 -2.06
CA ILE A 175 -10.83 2.13 -3.49
C ILE A 175 -11.77 3.24 -3.96
N LEU A 176 -11.17 4.34 -4.42
CA LEU A 176 -11.87 5.55 -4.81
C LEU A 176 -11.67 5.84 -6.30
N SER A 177 -12.62 6.53 -6.89
CA SER A 177 -12.43 7.15 -8.20
C SER A 177 -11.41 8.31 -8.10
N PRO A 178 -10.85 8.80 -9.21
CA PRO A 178 -9.97 9.97 -9.20
C PRO A 178 -10.59 11.23 -8.59
N SER A 179 -11.93 11.32 -8.61
CA SER A 179 -12.70 12.41 -7.96
C SER A 179 -12.87 12.23 -6.45
N GLY A 180 -12.42 11.11 -5.88
CA GLY A 180 -12.53 10.82 -4.44
C GLY A 180 -13.85 10.18 -4.01
N THR A 181 -14.72 9.81 -4.94
CA THR A 181 -15.95 9.05 -4.66
C THR A 181 -15.66 7.55 -4.62
N PRO A 182 -16.29 6.77 -3.73
CA PRO A 182 -16.16 5.30 -3.74
C PRO A 182 -16.57 4.73 -5.10
N LEU A 183 -15.84 3.72 -5.55
CA LEU A 183 -16.11 2.99 -6.80
C LEU A 183 -17.13 1.88 -6.55
#